data_5e904fa21d428499171be597a5b9979a
#
_entry.id   5e904fa21d428499171be597a5b9979a
#
_cell.length_a   1.000
_cell.length_b   1.000
_cell.length_c   1.000
_cell.angle_alpha   90.00
_cell.angle_beta   90.00
_cell.angle_gamma   90.00
#
_symmetry.space_group_name_H-M   'P 1'
#
loop_
_entity.id
_entity.type
_entity.pdbx_description
1 polymer ?
#
loop_
_entity_poly.entity_id
_entity_poly.type
_entity_poly.pdbx_seq_one_letter_code
_entity_poly.pdbx_strand_id
1 'polypeptide(L)'
;MEKWTEVRRRVLTGELSKRAACQEYGINWRTLVKMLAHAEPPGYRRKAKREQPVVGPHLAWIHEVLEHDKQEPVKQRHTAKRIFDRLKVERGYTGGYTMVKEAVRTWKDATKEVFVPLSHPPGEAQVDFGFAYVDVAGERQQVALFVMSLPYSDAVYIQAFPRECTEAFVEGHNRAFRFIGGVPRKIRYDNSKIAVAKITGSRERQVTKEFQRLQSHYLFETQFCLVRRANEKGHVEGLVDFGRANFLVPVPKVASLVELNETLEERCREDLGRRSWGKNGTKALRLEEERSAFLPLPAQECEARRITQAHANSLSLVQFDTNRYSVPVKYAHRTITVVATVDDVKLVYEDRLIARHRRHWGRERYFYDPIHYLALLERKPGAFDYARPLADWQLPECFNVLRRRMERTPDGLGTKEFIRVLLLLEKASLEELSAAVEYAMGLGIADADTIRVIVEHRRESPVALFCLDSRPHLKLVHAPPTDKIGRAHV
;
A
#
# COMPACT_ATOMS: atom_id res chain seq x y z
N MET A 1 -52.42 25.62 -3.18
CA MET A 1 -52.89 25.62 -4.59
C MET A 1 -54.42 25.43 -4.65
N GLU A 2 -54.97 24.39 -4.06
CA GLU A 2 -56.40 24.07 -4.12
C GLU A 2 -57.31 25.23 -3.73
N LYS A 3 -57.14 25.81 -2.52
CA LYS A 3 -57.92 26.98 -2.08
C LYS A 3 -57.81 28.19 -3.03
N TRP A 4 -56.64 28.40 -3.66
CA TRP A 4 -56.43 29.47 -4.62
C TRP A 4 -57.23 29.24 -5.92
N THR A 5 -57.21 28.05 -6.46
CA THR A 5 -57.94 27.66 -7.67
C THR A 5 -59.44 27.69 -7.46
N GLU A 6 -59.92 27.18 -6.33
CA GLU A 6 -61.33 27.15 -5.97
C GLU A 6 -61.94 28.56 -5.80
N VAL A 7 -61.27 29.43 -5.05
CA VAL A 7 -61.73 30.82 -4.88
C VAL A 7 -61.79 31.55 -6.23
N ARG A 8 -60.79 31.37 -7.07
CA ARG A 8 -60.80 31.95 -8.43
C ARG A 8 -61.94 31.42 -9.27
N ARG A 9 -62.17 30.12 -9.29
CA ARG A 9 -63.27 29.50 -10.05
C ARG A 9 -64.57 30.07 -9.65
N ARG A 10 -64.94 29.98 -8.38
CA ARG A 10 -66.25 30.40 -7.88
C ARG A 10 -66.54 31.91 -8.04
N VAL A 11 -65.51 32.76 -7.94
CA VAL A 11 -65.70 34.21 -8.15
C VAL A 11 -65.73 34.58 -9.62
N LEU A 12 -64.90 33.97 -10.47
CA LEU A 12 -64.80 34.28 -11.90
C LEU A 12 -65.98 33.68 -12.70
N THR A 13 -66.58 32.57 -12.24
CA THR A 13 -67.79 31.97 -12.82
C THR A 13 -69.08 32.63 -12.34
N GLY A 14 -69.01 33.60 -11.40
CA GLY A 14 -70.19 34.29 -10.87
C GLY A 14 -70.93 33.50 -9.77
N GLU A 15 -70.47 32.36 -9.35
CA GLU A 15 -71.04 31.52 -8.29
C GLU A 15 -70.97 32.23 -6.93
N LEU A 16 -69.99 33.10 -6.73
CA LEU A 16 -69.80 33.80 -5.49
C LEU A 16 -69.42 35.29 -5.72
N SER A 17 -70.06 36.23 -5.00
CA SER A 17 -69.62 37.62 -5.06
C SER A 17 -68.28 37.82 -4.36
N LYS A 18 -67.51 38.83 -4.78
CA LYS A 18 -66.19 39.13 -4.18
C LYS A 18 -66.27 39.35 -2.66
N ARG A 19 -67.35 39.99 -2.15
CA ARG A 19 -67.59 40.22 -0.71
C ARG A 19 -67.89 38.90 0.01
N ALA A 20 -68.72 38.05 -0.58
CA ALA A 20 -69.10 36.78 -0.01
C ALA A 20 -67.82 35.82 0.03
N ALA A 21 -66.96 35.84 -1.00
CA ALA A 21 -65.71 35.07 -1.01
C ALA A 21 -64.73 35.50 0.11
N CYS A 22 -64.66 36.80 0.40
CA CYS A 22 -63.87 37.28 1.54
C CYS A 22 -64.38 36.75 2.88
N GLN A 23 -65.69 36.71 3.06
CA GLN A 23 -66.35 36.23 4.29
C GLN A 23 -66.19 34.67 4.39
N GLU A 24 -66.58 33.95 3.35
CA GLU A 24 -66.62 32.47 3.36
C GLU A 24 -65.25 31.89 3.56
N TYR A 25 -64.20 32.40 2.85
CA TYR A 25 -62.90 31.89 2.92
C TYR A 25 -61.94 32.53 3.95
N GLY A 26 -62.50 33.58 4.69
CA GLY A 26 -61.67 34.27 5.69
C GLY A 26 -60.44 34.99 5.13
N ILE A 27 -60.56 35.58 3.91
CA ILE A 27 -59.43 36.20 3.22
C ILE A 27 -59.62 37.72 3.11
N ASN A 28 -58.51 38.46 3.24
CA ASN A 28 -58.54 39.91 3.06
C ASN A 28 -58.80 40.28 1.59
N TRP A 29 -59.48 41.39 1.36
CA TRP A 29 -59.82 41.94 0.04
C TRP A 29 -58.56 42.05 -0.87
N ARG A 30 -57.45 42.54 -0.33
CA ARG A 30 -56.16 42.61 -1.08
C ARG A 30 -55.68 41.26 -1.53
N THR A 31 -55.88 40.24 -0.71
CA THR A 31 -55.53 38.86 -1.03
C THR A 31 -56.39 38.29 -2.14
N LEU A 32 -57.74 38.55 -2.03
CA LEU A 32 -58.67 38.18 -3.08
C LEU A 32 -58.32 38.81 -4.44
N VAL A 33 -58.03 40.10 -4.45
CA VAL A 33 -57.66 40.84 -5.68
C VAL A 33 -56.40 40.19 -6.31
N LYS A 34 -55.37 39.80 -5.50
CA LYS A 34 -54.21 39.07 -5.96
C LYS A 34 -54.58 37.70 -6.51
N MET A 35 -55.51 36.99 -5.83
CA MET A 35 -55.97 35.68 -6.29
C MET A 35 -56.67 35.80 -7.65
N LEU A 36 -57.48 36.81 -7.87
CA LEU A 36 -58.13 37.02 -9.13
C LEU A 36 -57.22 37.48 -10.26
N ALA A 37 -56.19 38.27 -9.95
CA ALA A 37 -55.24 38.79 -10.92
C ALA A 37 -54.19 37.74 -11.42
N HIS A 38 -53.92 36.70 -10.65
CA HIS A 38 -52.92 35.70 -10.99
C HIS A 38 -53.49 34.30 -10.96
N ALA A 39 -53.22 33.50 -12.00
CA ALA A 39 -53.62 32.08 -12.07
C ALA A 39 -53.00 31.25 -10.95
N GLU A 40 -51.77 31.56 -10.58
CA GLU A 40 -51.02 30.92 -9.50
C GLU A 40 -50.59 31.96 -8.46
N PRO A 41 -50.39 31.57 -7.19
CA PRO A 41 -49.84 32.49 -6.19
C PRO A 41 -48.54 33.10 -6.68
N PRO A 42 -48.41 34.43 -6.82
CA PRO A 42 -47.16 35.01 -7.23
C PRO A 42 -46.12 34.77 -6.16
N GLY A 43 -45.04 34.06 -6.53
CA GLY A 43 -43.89 33.85 -5.66
C GLY A 43 -43.25 35.18 -5.25
N TYR A 44 -42.26 35.09 -4.39
CA TYR A 44 -41.50 36.27 -3.93
C TYR A 44 -40.75 36.90 -5.10
N ARG A 45 -41.20 38.08 -5.58
CA ARG A 45 -40.73 38.78 -6.79
C ARG A 45 -39.76 39.92 -6.47
N ARG A 46 -38.89 39.74 -5.48
CA ARG A 46 -37.89 40.77 -5.22
C ARG A 46 -36.82 40.74 -6.32
N LYS A 47 -36.86 41.67 -7.27
CA LYS A 47 -35.89 41.79 -8.38
C LYS A 47 -34.56 42.39 -7.95
N ALA A 48 -34.54 43.21 -6.91
CA ALA A 48 -33.33 43.84 -6.40
C ALA A 48 -32.69 43.01 -5.28
N LYS A 49 -31.37 42.79 -5.33
CA LYS A 49 -30.60 42.26 -4.21
C LYS A 49 -30.79 43.16 -3.00
N ARG A 50 -30.86 42.54 -1.80
CA ARG A 50 -30.95 43.28 -0.53
C ARG A 50 -29.70 44.14 -0.38
N GLU A 51 -29.89 45.45 -0.19
CA GLU A 51 -28.78 46.35 0.11
C GLU A 51 -28.03 45.85 1.37
N GLN A 52 -26.75 45.96 1.33
CA GLN A 52 -25.84 45.58 2.43
C GLN A 52 -25.23 46.89 3.00
N PRO A 53 -25.94 47.70 3.74
CA PRO A 53 -25.52 49.06 4.07
C PRO A 53 -24.23 49.08 4.92
N VAL A 54 -23.95 48.03 5.70
CA VAL A 54 -22.80 47.96 6.60
C VAL A 54 -21.54 47.43 5.90
N VAL A 55 -21.66 46.35 5.15
CA VAL A 55 -20.51 45.72 4.47
C VAL A 55 -20.34 46.19 3.02
N GLY A 56 -21.42 46.66 2.39
CA GLY A 56 -21.45 47.11 1.00
C GLY A 56 -20.35 48.12 0.66
N PRO A 57 -20.16 49.21 1.40
CA PRO A 57 -19.09 50.20 1.14
C PRO A 57 -17.66 49.60 1.18
N HIS A 58 -17.49 48.46 1.85
CA HIS A 58 -16.19 47.80 2.03
C HIS A 58 -15.94 46.62 1.06
N LEU A 59 -16.97 46.24 0.25
CA LEU A 59 -16.85 45.08 -0.65
C LEU A 59 -15.70 45.24 -1.68
N ALA A 60 -15.57 46.45 -2.24
CA ALA A 60 -14.49 46.72 -3.21
C ALA A 60 -13.11 46.45 -2.62
N TRP A 61 -12.83 46.90 -1.41
CA TRP A 61 -11.59 46.69 -0.70
C TRP A 61 -11.39 45.19 -0.33
N ILE A 62 -12.44 44.50 0.11
CA ILE A 62 -12.39 43.06 0.38
C ILE A 62 -12.00 42.31 -0.90
N HIS A 63 -12.59 42.66 -2.04
CA HIS A 63 -12.29 42.03 -3.32
C HIS A 63 -10.85 42.31 -3.78
N GLU A 64 -10.36 43.51 -3.60
CA GLU A 64 -8.98 43.90 -3.93
C GLU A 64 -7.97 43.09 -3.12
N VAL A 65 -8.18 42.99 -1.80
CA VAL A 65 -7.33 42.16 -0.91
C VAL A 65 -7.33 40.70 -1.33
N LEU A 66 -8.51 40.15 -1.67
CA LEU A 66 -8.61 38.76 -2.09
C LEU A 66 -8.03 38.50 -3.48
N GLU A 67 -8.09 39.49 -4.37
CA GLU A 67 -7.43 39.39 -5.69
C GLU A 67 -5.93 39.43 -5.57
N HIS A 68 -5.38 40.29 -4.72
CA HIS A 68 -3.95 40.35 -4.43
C HIS A 68 -3.45 39.04 -3.80
N ASP A 69 -4.27 38.41 -2.92
CA ASP A 69 -3.96 37.14 -2.31
C ASP A 69 -3.74 35.99 -3.30
N LYS A 70 -4.30 36.07 -4.52
CA LYS A 70 -4.06 35.06 -5.56
C LYS A 70 -2.59 34.93 -5.95
N GLN A 71 -1.84 36.02 -5.85
CA GLN A 71 -0.41 36.07 -6.17
C GLN A 71 0.47 35.60 -5.01
N GLU A 72 -0.08 35.58 -3.78
CA GLU A 72 0.63 35.24 -2.57
C GLU A 72 0.65 33.71 -2.30
N PRO A 73 1.65 33.20 -1.56
CA PRO A 73 1.70 31.80 -1.13
C PRO A 73 0.43 31.41 -0.35
N VAL A 74 -0.14 30.24 -0.65
CA VAL A 74 -1.40 29.78 -0.08
C VAL A 74 -1.47 29.88 1.46
N LYS A 75 -0.34 29.58 2.15
CA LYS A 75 -0.24 29.64 3.61
C LYS A 75 -0.18 31.05 4.18
N GLN A 76 0.03 32.05 3.34
CA GLN A 76 0.14 33.47 3.73
C GLN A 76 -1.05 34.30 3.26
N ARG A 77 -2.06 33.69 2.66
CA ARG A 77 -3.30 34.37 2.23
C ARG A 77 -4.18 34.74 3.40
N HIS A 78 -4.92 35.82 3.25
CA HIS A 78 -5.84 36.29 4.28
C HIS A 78 -6.96 35.28 4.56
N THR A 79 -7.20 35.04 5.85
CA THR A 79 -8.42 34.38 6.30
C THR A 79 -9.55 35.42 6.41
N ALA A 80 -10.83 34.99 6.34
CA ALA A 80 -11.95 35.89 6.55
C ALA A 80 -11.86 36.64 7.90
N LYS A 81 -11.30 35.99 8.92
CA LYS A 81 -11.04 36.63 10.22
C LYS A 81 -9.99 37.73 10.13
N ARG A 82 -8.90 37.48 9.43
CA ARG A 82 -7.85 38.51 9.24
C ARG A 82 -8.33 39.69 8.43
N ILE A 83 -9.15 39.46 7.38
CA ILE A 83 -9.82 40.55 6.61
C ILE A 83 -10.72 41.37 7.52
N PHE A 84 -11.52 40.72 8.37
CA PHE A 84 -12.38 41.41 9.34
C PHE A 84 -11.60 42.28 10.33
N ASP A 85 -10.49 41.76 10.87
CA ASP A 85 -9.66 42.49 11.82
C ASP A 85 -8.98 43.72 11.15
N ARG A 86 -8.50 43.56 9.91
CA ARG A 86 -7.97 44.65 9.11
C ARG A 86 -9.02 45.71 8.77
N LEU A 87 -10.24 45.29 8.39
CA LEU A 87 -11.34 46.22 8.13
C LEU A 87 -11.66 47.10 9.32
N LYS A 88 -11.66 46.55 10.54
CA LYS A 88 -11.86 47.32 11.76
C LYS A 88 -10.80 48.40 11.96
N VAL A 89 -9.55 48.01 11.79
CA VAL A 89 -8.39 48.88 12.06
C VAL A 89 -8.19 49.88 10.92
N GLU A 90 -8.24 49.45 9.69
CA GLU A 90 -7.84 50.25 8.50
C GLU A 90 -9.02 51.06 7.91
N ARG A 91 -10.26 50.61 8.13
CA ARG A 91 -11.44 51.18 7.48
C ARG A 91 -12.59 51.53 8.46
N GLY A 92 -12.38 51.40 9.77
CA GLY A 92 -13.36 51.71 10.77
C GLY A 92 -14.66 50.89 10.72
N TYR A 93 -14.58 49.65 10.24
CA TYR A 93 -15.75 48.78 10.08
C TYR A 93 -16.42 48.47 11.42
N THR A 94 -17.73 48.75 11.52
CA THR A 94 -18.54 48.60 12.75
C THR A 94 -19.44 47.35 12.72
N GLY A 95 -19.49 46.65 11.58
CA GLY A 95 -20.34 45.47 11.41
C GLY A 95 -19.80 44.19 12.04
N GLY A 96 -20.61 43.13 12.01
CA GLY A 96 -20.27 41.82 12.53
C GLY A 96 -19.39 41.01 11.62
N TYR A 97 -18.63 40.06 12.20
CA TYR A 97 -17.77 39.12 11.47
C TYR A 97 -18.51 38.28 10.43
N THR A 98 -19.76 37.86 10.74
CA THR A 98 -20.58 37.03 9.84
C THR A 98 -20.76 37.65 8.46
N MET A 99 -20.96 38.98 8.39
CA MET A 99 -21.16 39.71 7.13
C MET A 99 -19.90 39.69 6.28
N VAL A 100 -18.71 39.87 6.87
CA VAL A 100 -17.41 39.79 6.18
C VAL A 100 -17.13 38.36 5.72
N LYS A 101 -17.40 37.37 6.58
CA LYS A 101 -17.28 35.96 6.24
C LYS A 101 -18.14 35.57 5.03
N GLU A 102 -19.38 36.05 4.99
CA GLU A 102 -20.32 35.83 3.89
C GLU A 102 -19.80 36.51 2.58
N ALA A 103 -19.37 37.76 2.69
CA ALA A 103 -18.79 38.48 1.54
C ALA A 103 -17.53 37.74 0.95
N VAL A 104 -16.62 37.30 1.80
CA VAL A 104 -15.44 36.50 1.40
C VAL A 104 -15.85 35.18 0.76
N ARG A 105 -16.86 34.49 1.34
CA ARG A 105 -17.40 33.23 0.79
C ARG A 105 -18.03 33.49 -0.60
N THR A 106 -18.89 34.48 -0.73
CA THR A 106 -19.56 34.82 -2.00
C THR A 106 -18.51 35.12 -3.10
N TRP A 107 -17.46 35.88 -2.76
CA TRP A 107 -16.39 36.17 -3.70
C TRP A 107 -15.63 34.93 -4.11
N LYS A 108 -15.27 34.06 -3.13
CA LYS A 108 -14.60 32.79 -3.40
C LYS A 108 -15.44 31.87 -4.27
N ASP A 109 -16.75 31.78 -4.01
CA ASP A 109 -17.66 30.96 -4.82
C ASP A 109 -17.84 31.50 -6.23
N ALA A 110 -17.86 32.82 -6.42
CA ALA A 110 -17.95 33.48 -7.73
C ALA A 110 -16.64 33.38 -8.54
N THR A 111 -15.51 33.25 -7.87
CA THR A 111 -14.17 33.16 -8.49
C THR A 111 -13.61 31.74 -8.52
N LYS A 112 -14.42 30.73 -8.15
CA LYS A 112 -14.03 29.34 -8.32
C LYS A 112 -13.69 29.06 -9.79
N GLU A 113 -12.56 28.43 -9.98
CA GLU A 113 -12.11 28.01 -11.30
C GLU A 113 -13.11 27.01 -11.89
N VAL A 114 -13.53 27.23 -13.12
CA VAL A 114 -14.39 26.32 -13.87
C VAL A 114 -13.50 25.45 -14.74
N PHE A 115 -13.63 24.13 -14.59
CA PHE A 115 -12.83 23.18 -15.33
C PHE A 115 -13.57 22.69 -16.58
N VAL A 116 -12.84 22.51 -17.66
CA VAL A 116 -13.36 21.85 -18.86
C VAL A 116 -13.34 20.34 -18.58
N PRO A 117 -14.44 19.62 -18.75
CA PRO A 117 -14.44 18.16 -18.68
C PRO A 117 -13.48 17.58 -19.72
N LEU A 118 -12.47 16.85 -19.28
CA LEU A 118 -11.50 16.22 -20.15
C LEU A 118 -12.03 14.87 -20.59
N SER A 119 -11.97 14.59 -21.90
CA SER A 119 -12.19 13.24 -22.43
C SER A 119 -10.86 12.49 -22.40
N HIS A 120 -10.87 11.29 -21.85
CA HIS A 120 -9.69 10.42 -21.81
C HIS A 120 -9.90 9.27 -22.79
N PRO A 121 -8.98 9.07 -23.76
CA PRO A 121 -9.02 7.92 -24.64
C PRO A 121 -8.76 6.62 -23.88
N PRO A 122 -9.19 5.47 -24.42
CA PRO A 122 -8.87 4.18 -23.82
C PRO A 122 -7.35 3.93 -23.81
N GLY A 123 -6.87 3.24 -22.78
CA GLY A 123 -5.44 2.93 -22.63
C GLY A 123 -4.62 3.98 -21.89
N GLU A 124 -5.25 4.99 -21.29
CA GLU A 124 -4.60 5.92 -20.38
C GLU A 124 -4.88 5.55 -18.90
N ALA A 125 -3.86 5.58 -18.08
CA ALA A 125 -3.98 5.41 -16.63
C ALA A 125 -3.43 6.62 -15.86
N GLN A 126 -3.85 6.75 -14.62
CA GLN A 126 -3.32 7.70 -13.65
C GLN A 126 -2.91 6.96 -12.38
N VAL A 127 -1.75 7.31 -11.82
CA VAL A 127 -1.20 6.68 -10.62
C VAL A 127 -0.83 7.75 -9.61
N ASP A 128 -1.18 7.48 -8.35
CA ASP A 128 -0.82 8.32 -7.21
C ASP A 128 -0.68 7.49 -5.93
N PHE A 129 0.00 8.06 -4.92
CA PHE A 129 0.01 7.54 -3.57
C PHE A 129 -0.87 8.38 -2.65
N GLY A 130 -1.65 7.69 -1.84
CA GLY A 130 -2.39 8.28 -0.73
C GLY A 130 -1.99 7.66 0.60
N PHE A 131 -2.60 8.12 1.69
CA PHE A 131 -2.37 7.53 3.01
C PHE A 131 -3.70 7.27 3.70
N ALA A 132 -3.78 6.18 4.46
CA ALA A 132 -4.95 5.85 5.28
C ALA A 132 -4.51 5.26 6.62
N TYR A 133 -5.43 5.26 7.59
CA TYR A 133 -5.24 4.56 8.86
C TYR A 133 -5.95 3.21 8.83
N VAL A 134 -5.29 2.20 9.41
CA VAL A 134 -5.78 0.83 9.52
C VAL A 134 -5.36 0.29 10.89
N ASP A 135 -6.20 -0.51 11.52
CA ASP A 135 -5.87 -1.23 12.75
C ASP A 135 -5.36 -2.63 12.35
N VAL A 136 -4.05 -2.86 12.44
CA VAL A 136 -3.40 -4.14 12.12
C VAL A 136 -2.94 -4.81 13.40
N ALA A 137 -3.39 -6.04 13.64
CA ALA A 137 -3.13 -6.79 14.88
C ALA A 137 -3.43 -6.00 16.16
N GLY A 138 -4.44 -5.12 16.12
CA GLY A 138 -4.87 -4.28 17.26
C GLY A 138 -4.13 -2.94 17.38
N GLU A 139 -3.13 -2.68 16.54
CA GLU A 139 -2.40 -1.40 16.55
C GLU A 139 -2.80 -0.53 15.36
N ARG A 140 -3.14 0.76 15.65
CA ARG A 140 -3.43 1.74 14.60
C ARG A 140 -2.17 2.23 13.95
N GLN A 141 -2.07 2.03 12.65
CA GLN A 141 -0.94 2.49 11.86
C GLN A 141 -1.38 3.20 10.57
N GLN A 142 -0.52 4.07 10.07
CA GLN A 142 -0.69 4.71 8.79
C GLN A 142 -0.06 3.83 7.71
N VAL A 143 -0.82 3.55 6.64
CA VAL A 143 -0.36 2.82 5.46
C VAL A 143 -0.33 3.72 4.24
N ALA A 144 0.58 3.44 3.31
CA ALA A 144 0.59 4.07 2.00
C ALA A 144 -0.33 3.30 1.05
N LEU A 145 -1.21 4.01 0.35
CA LEU A 145 -2.12 3.46 -0.64
C LEU A 145 -1.59 3.77 -2.04
N PHE A 146 -1.20 2.76 -2.77
CA PHE A 146 -1.01 2.86 -4.21
C PHE A 146 -2.38 2.83 -4.89
N VAL A 147 -2.65 3.81 -5.72
CA VAL A 147 -3.92 3.92 -6.46
C VAL A 147 -3.61 4.06 -7.94
N MET A 148 -4.14 3.14 -8.75
CA MET A 148 -4.17 3.26 -10.21
C MET A 148 -5.61 3.38 -10.66
N SER A 149 -5.89 4.32 -11.55
CA SER A 149 -7.20 4.51 -12.14
C SER A 149 -7.12 4.59 -13.66
N LEU A 150 -8.17 4.13 -14.31
CA LEU A 150 -8.36 4.21 -15.74
C LEU A 150 -9.50 5.21 -16.04
N PRO A 151 -9.20 6.44 -16.45
CA PRO A 151 -10.23 7.49 -16.61
C PRO A 151 -11.29 7.16 -17.67
N TYR A 152 -11.00 6.29 -18.65
CA TYR A 152 -11.96 5.83 -19.64
C TYR A 152 -13.03 4.93 -19.03
N SER A 153 -12.65 3.86 -18.36
CA SER A 153 -13.56 2.87 -17.75
C SER A 153 -14.02 3.24 -16.33
N ASP A 154 -13.36 4.19 -15.65
CA ASP A 154 -13.45 4.48 -14.23
C ASP A 154 -13.08 3.28 -13.34
N ALA A 155 -12.39 2.29 -13.89
CA ALA A 155 -11.84 1.20 -13.10
C ALA A 155 -10.73 1.73 -12.17
N VAL A 156 -10.71 1.21 -10.96
CA VAL A 156 -9.72 1.58 -9.94
C VAL A 156 -9.09 0.33 -9.34
N TYR A 157 -7.79 0.40 -9.11
CA TYR A 157 -7.05 -0.59 -8.34
C TYR A 157 -6.36 0.10 -7.15
N ILE A 158 -6.51 -0.46 -5.96
CA ILE A 158 -5.95 0.09 -4.72
C ILE A 158 -5.23 -1.03 -3.98
N GLN A 159 -4.02 -0.73 -3.52
CA GLN A 159 -3.23 -1.61 -2.68
C GLN A 159 -2.56 -0.85 -1.56
N ALA A 160 -2.56 -1.44 -0.36
CA ALA A 160 -1.89 -0.89 0.80
C ALA A 160 -0.46 -1.41 0.94
N PHE A 161 0.45 -0.52 1.31
CA PHE A 161 1.84 -0.81 1.62
C PHE A 161 2.22 -0.23 2.97
N PRO A 162 3.21 -0.80 3.67
CA PRO A 162 3.68 -0.23 4.94
C PRO A 162 4.20 1.20 4.81
N ARG A 163 4.76 1.55 3.65
CA ARG A 163 5.33 2.87 3.36
C ARG A 163 5.39 3.13 1.87
N GLU A 164 5.31 4.40 1.49
CA GLU A 164 5.64 4.84 0.14
C GLU A 164 7.15 4.69 -0.10
N CYS A 165 7.54 3.81 -1.02
CA CYS A 165 8.92 3.52 -1.41
C CYS A 165 8.99 2.97 -2.83
N THR A 166 10.20 2.87 -3.37
CA THR A 166 10.43 2.40 -4.74
C THR A 166 9.90 0.99 -4.97
N GLU A 167 10.09 0.10 -4.00
CA GLU A 167 9.64 -1.29 -4.07
C GLU A 167 8.10 -1.37 -4.09
N ALA A 168 7.44 -0.58 -3.23
CA ALA A 168 5.98 -0.47 -3.21
C ALA A 168 5.42 0.11 -4.51
N PHE A 169 6.14 1.07 -5.10
CA PHE A 169 5.76 1.67 -6.38
C PHE A 169 5.79 0.64 -7.52
N VAL A 170 6.88 -0.12 -7.64
CA VAL A 170 7.00 -1.16 -8.68
C VAL A 170 6.00 -2.29 -8.45
N GLU A 171 5.87 -2.77 -7.19
CA GLU A 171 4.93 -3.84 -6.84
C GLU A 171 3.47 -3.43 -7.08
N GLY A 172 3.12 -2.17 -6.76
CA GLY A 172 1.79 -1.63 -7.04
C GLY A 172 1.45 -1.65 -8.53
N HIS A 173 2.41 -1.31 -9.40
CA HIS A 173 2.22 -1.42 -10.85
C HIS A 173 2.04 -2.86 -11.31
N ASN A 174 2.90 -3.78 -10.86
CA ASN A 174 2.81 -5.20 -11.20
C ASN A 174 1.41 -5.74 -10.92
N ARG A 175 0.91 -5.50 -9.71
CA ARG A 175 -0.40 -5.98 -9.29
C ARG A 175 -1.55 -5.27 -9.99
N ALA A 176 -1.45 -3.95 -10.20
CA ALA A 176 -2.44 -3.20 -10.94
C ALA A 176 -2.57 -3.70 -12.39
N PHE A 177 -1.44 -3.90 -13.08
CA PHE A 177 -1.43 -4.41 -14.45
C PHE A 177 -2.02 -5.82 -14.54
N ARG A 178 -1.73 -6.68 -13.57
CA ARG A 178 -2.35 -8.00 -13.46
C ARG A 178 -3.87 -7.92 -13.26
N PHE A 179 -4.32 -7.03 -12.36
CA PHE A 179 -5.73 -6.81 -12.06
C PHE A 179 -6.52 -6.34 -13.29
N ILE A 180 -6.00 -5.36 -14.03
CA ILE A 180 -6.68 -4.82 -15.22
C ILE A 180 -6.49 -5.70 -16.46
N GLY A 181 -5.53 -6.63 -16.45
CA GLY A 181 -5.28 -7.59 -17.52
C GLY A 181 -4.45 -7.04 -18.69
N GLY A 182 -3.60 -6.04 -18.46
CA GLY A 182 -2.73 -5.47 -19.48
C GLY A 182 -1.98 -4.24 -18.98
N VAL A 183 -1.16 -3.63 -19.82
CA VAL A 183 -0.40 -2.42 -19.50
C VAL A 183 -0.97 -1.23 -20.26
N PRO A 184 -1.47 -0.18 -19.57
CA PRO A 184 -1.91 1.04 -20.25
C PRO A 184 -0.79 1.63 -21.09
N ARG A 185 -1.09 2.09 -22.30
CA ARG A 185 -0.08 2.68 -23.19
C ARG A 185 0.54 3.94 -22.63
N LYS A 186 -0.23 4.70 -21.85
CA LYS A 186 0.19 5.96 -21.27
C LYS A 186 -0.24 6.07 -19.82
N ILE A 187 0.71 6.40 -18.96
CA ILE A 187 0.45 6.55 -17.53
C ILE A 187 0.84 7.95 -17.07
N ARG A 188 -0.08 8.61 -16.38
CA ARG A 188 0.11 9.92 -15.78
C ARG A 188 0.52 9.78 -14.32
N TYR A 189 1.55 10.51 -13.95
CA TYR A 189 2.07 10.55 -12.59
C TYR A 189 2.07 11.97 -12.04
N ASP A 190 1.88 12.07 -10.72
CA ASP A 190 2.31 13.27 -10.02
C ASP A 190 3.85 13.32 -9.93
N ASN A 191 4.39 14.49 -9.57
CA ASN A 191 5.81 14.70 -9.41
C ASN A 191 6.33 14.07 -8.08
N SER A 192 6.03 12.79 -7.84
CA SER A 192 6.52 12.09 -6.65
C SER A 192 8.04 11.89 -6.73
N LYS A 193 8.71 11.93 -5.57
CA LYS A 193 10.17 11.72 -5.48
C LYS A 193 10.61 10.32 -5.91
N ILE A 194 9.70 9.37 -5.96
CA ILE A 194 10.00 8.00 -6.41
C ILE A 194 10.21 7.97 -7.93
N ALA A 195 9.36 8.65 -8.67
CA ALA A 195 9.44 8.69 -10.12
C ALA A 195 10.43 9.77 -10.61
N VAL A 196 10.50 10.91 -9.94
CA VAL A 196 11.26 12.10 -10.38
C VAL A 196 12.43 12.36 -9.44
N ALA A 197 13.65 12.22 -9.94
CA ALA A 197 14.88 12.56 -9.21
C ALA A 197 15.12 14.06 -9.14
N LYS A 198 14.87 14.80 -10.24
CA LYS A 198 15.06 16.24 -10.33
C LYS A 198 14.09 16.88 -11.34
N ILE A 199 13.56 18.04 -10.98
CA ILE A 199 12.74 18.88 -11.86
C ILE A 199 13.64 19.95 -12.44
N THR A 200 13.90 19.94 -13.75
CA THR A 200 14.84 20.85 -14.42
C THR A 200 14.14 22.01 -15.13
N GLY A 201 12.81 21.96 -15.26
CA GLY A 201 12.00 22.99 -15.92
C GLY A 201 10.52 22.71 -15.78
N SER A 202 9.67 23.45 -16.49
CA SER A 202 8.22 23.24 -16.44
C SER A 202 7.79 21.87 -17.02
N ARG A 203 8.55 21.33 -17.96
CA ARG A 203 8.25 20.06 -18.66
C ARG A 203 9.36 19.02 -18.54
N GLU A 204 10.60 19.41 -18.27
CA GLU A 204 11.73 18.48 -18.18
C GLU A 204 11.84 17.86 -16.79
N ARG A 205 11.99 16.55 -16.76
CA ARG A 205 12.11 15.73 -15.55
C ARG A 205 13.26 14.75 -15.70
N GLN A 206 14.14 14.70 -14.71
CA GLN A 206 15.11 13.62 -14.59
C GLN A 206 14.46 12.53 -13.75
N VAL A 207 14.13 11.42 -14.38
CA VAL A 207 13.50 10.28 -13.69
C VAL A 207 14.53 9.41 -12.97
N THR A 208 14.10 8.66 -11.96
CA THR A 208 14.97 7.74 -11.23
C THR A 208 15.32 6.51 -12.09
N LYS A 209 16.47 5.89 -11.83
CA LYS A 209 16.89 4.66 -12.54
C LYS A 209 15.86 3.54 -12.41
N GLU A 210 15.26 3.41 -11.24
CA GLU A 210 14.25 2.37 -11.00
C GLU A 210 12.96 2.62 -11.78
N PHE A 211 12.56 3.89 -11.91
CA PHE A 211 11.43 4.27 -12.75
C PHE A 211 11.71 3.99 -14.24
N GLN A 212 12.93 4.32 -14.74
CA GLN A 212 13.34 3.98 -16.10
C GLN A 212 13.32 2.47 -16.35
N ARG A 213 13.76 1.67 -15.38
CA ARG A 213 13.70 0.21 -15.45
C ARG A 213 12.27 -0.29 -15.57
N LEU A 214 11.34 0.22 -14.74
CA LEU A 214 9.92 -0.10 -14.82
C LEU A 214 9.33 0.25 -16.19
N GLN A 215 9.60 1.46 -16.67
CA GLN A 215 9.13 1.95 -17.96
C GLN A 215 9.68 1.11 -19.13
N SER A 216 10.98 0.80 -19.11
CA SER A 216 11.62 -0.04 -20.11
C SER A 216 11.10 -1.48 -20.11
N HIS A 217 10.71 -2.00 -18.94
CA HIS A 217 10.18 -3.35 -18.82
C HIS A 217 8.75 -3.47 -19.39
N TYR A 218 7.89 -2.50 -19.11
CA TYR A 218 6.48 -2.51 -19.49
C TYR A 218 6.16 -1.70 -20.76
N LEU A 219 7.10 -0.89 -21.24
CA LEU A 219 7.02 -0.14 -22.50
C LEU A 219 5.92 0.93 -22.57
N PHE A 220 5.41 1.41 -21.44
CA PHE A 220 4.40 2.47 -21.41
C PHE A 220 5.01 3.86 -21.57
N GLU A 221 4.23 4.78 -22.14
CA GLU A 221 4.56 6.21 -22.18
C GLU A 221 4.26 6.88 -20.84
N THR A 222 5.13 7.81 -20.46
CA THR A 222 4.98 8.56 -19.20
C THR A 222 4.60 10.00 -19.44
N GLN A 223 3.63 10.49 -18.69
CA GLN A 223 3.29 11.90 -18.62
C GLN A 223 3.31 12.36 -17.17
N PHE A 224 4.11 13.38 -16.87
CA PHE A 224 4.09 14.03 -15.55
C PHE A 224 3.17 15.24 -15.56
N CYS A 225 2.38 15.41 -14.48
CA CYS A 225 1.56 16.59 -14.29
C CYS A 225 2.42 17.86 -14.22
N LEU A 226 1.92 18.97 -14.77
CA LEU A 226 2.61 20.25 -14.70
C LEU A 226 2.59 20.78 -13.25
N VAL A 227 3.73 21.39 -12.86
CA VAL A 227 3.84 22.02 -11.54
C VAL A 227 2.79 23.13 -11.39
N ARG A 228 2.00 23.11 -10.31
CA ARG A 228 0.95 24.08 -9.95
C ARG A 228 -0.31 24.09 -10.82
N ARG A 229 -0.57 23.07 -11.62
CA ARG A 229 -1.86 22.92 -12.34
C ARG A 229 -2.70 21.81 -11.68
N ALA A 230 -3.49 22.19 -10.68
CA ALA A 230 -4.41 21.30 -9.98
C ALA A 230 -5.47 20.66 -10.90
N ASN A 231 -5.77 21.30 -12.02
CA ASN A 231 -6.81 20.88 -12.99
C ASN A 231 -6.50 19.55 -13.66
N GLU A 232 -5.19 19.19 -13.80
CA GLU A 232 -4.78 17.93 -14.41
C GLU A 232 -4.86 16.76 -13.40
N LYS A 233 -5.01 17.08 -12.09
CA LYS A 233 -5.05 16.12 -10.98
C LYS A 233 -6.45 15.71 -10.52
N GLY A 234 -7.48 16.46 -10.88
CA GLY A 234 -8.81 16.36 -10.26
C GLY A 234 -9.42 14.96 -10.25
N HIS A 235 -9.04 14.09 -11.19
CA HIS A 235 -9.55 12.74 -11.24
C HIS A 235 -8.86 11.82 -10.21
N VAL A 236 -7.53 11.91 -10.04
CA VAL A 236 -6.77 11.03 -9.14
C VAL A 236 -6.96 11.39 -7.66
N GLU A 237 -6.93 12.69 -7.31
CA GLU A 237 -7.18 13.13 -5.92
C GLU A 237 -8.57 12.70 -5.47
N GLY A 238 -9.57 12.81 -6.36
CA GLY A 238 -10.93 12.32 -6.09
C GLY A 238 -10.98 10.79 -5.92
N LEU A 239 -10.10 10.03 -6.58
CA LEU A 239 -10.08 8.57 -6.50
C LEU A 239 -9.39 8.03 -5.26
N VAL A 240 -8.32 8.68 -4.80
CA VAL A 240 -7.72 8.36 -3.49
C VAL A 240 -8.75 8.61 -2.38
N ASP A 241 -9.47 9.74 -2.43
CA ASP A 241 -10.53 10.06 -1.48
C ASP A 241 -11.72 9.11 -1.62
N PHE A 242 -12.08 8.72 -2.85
CA PHE A 242 -13.10 7.71 -3.11
C PHE A 242 -12.72 6.36 -2.49
N GLY A 243 -11.48 5.91 -2.71
CA GLY A 243 -10.96 4.66 -2.13
C GLY A 243 -10.99 4.69 -0.60
N ARG A 244 -10.56 5.79 0.01
CA ARG A 244 -10.65 5.97 1.47
C ARG A 244 -12.08 5.91 1.97
N ALA A 245 -12.99 6.69 1.36
CA ALA A 245 -14.37 6.79 1.80
C ALA A 245 -15.19 5.51 1.58
N ASN A 246 -14.93 4.79 0.50
CA ASN A 246 -15.75 3.63 0.11
C ASN A 246 -15.13 2.28 0.51
N PHE A 247 -13.79 2.18 0.56
CA PHE A 247 -13.12 0.90 0.81
C PHE A 247 -12.51 0.81 2.22
N LEU A 248 -12.25 1.97 2.87
CA LEU A 248 -11.57 2.01 4.16
C LEU A 248 -12.40 2.66 5.28
N VAL A 249 -13.71 2.82 5.06
CA VAL A 249 -14.65 3.30 6.08
C VAL A 249 -15.70 2.20 6.34
N PRO A 250 -15.93 1.80 7.60
CA PRO A 250 -15.17 2.16 8.81
C PRO A 250 -13.70 1.71 8.72
N VAL A 251 -12.83 2.29 9.58
CA VAL A 251 -11.40 1.92 9.61
C VAL A 251 -11.25 0.41 9.73
N PRO A 252 -10.61 -0.26 8.77
CA PRO A 252 -10.47 -1.71 8.76
C PRO A 252 -9.67 -2.22 9.97
N LYS A 253 -10.09 -3.35 10.51
CA LYS A 253 -9.39 -4.11 11.56
C LYS A 253 -9.00 -5.46 10.97
N VAL A 254 -7.72 -5.68 10.81
CA VAL A 254 -7.15 -6.86 10.13
C VAL A 254 -6.00 -7.47 10.92
N ALA A 255 -5.72 -8.74 10.72
CA ALA A 255 -4.56 -9.39 11.34
C ALA A 255 -3.25 -9.01 10.61
N SER A 256 -3.31 -8.70 9.31
CA SER A 256 -2.13 -8.38 8.50
C SER A 256 -2.46 -7.46 7.33
N LEU A 257 -1.42 -6.84 6.71
CA LEU A 257 -1.58 -6.11 5.45
C LEU A 257 -1.92 -7.03 4.26
N VAL A 258 -1.62 -8.32 4.35
CA VAL A 258 -2.01 -9.30 3.32
C VAL A 258 -3.53 -9.41 3.28
N GLU A 259 -4.16 -9.67 4.43
CA GLU A 259 -5.63 -9.71 4.56
C GLU A 259 -6.30 -8.40 4.12
N LEU A 260 -5.69 -7.24 4.48
CA LEU A 260 -6.18 -5.95 4.00
C LEU A 260 -6.17 -5.87 2.48
N ASN A 261 -5.08 -6.29 1.85
CA ASN A 261 -4.92 -6.22 0.41
C ASN A 261 -5.85 -7.17 -0.34
N GLU A 262 -6.12 -8.35 0.19
CA GLU A 262 -7.13 -9.28 -0.32
C GLU A 262 -8.52 -8.61 -0.31
N THR A 263 -8.90 -8.02 0.84
CA THR A 263 -10.16 -7.27 0.97
C THR A 263 -10.24 -6.08 0.01
N LEU A 264 -9.14 -5.33 -0.15
CA LEU A 264 -9.11 -4.20 -1.08
C LEU A 264 -9.27 -4.65 -2.53
N GLU A 265 -8.62 -5.74 -2.92
CA GLU A 265 -8.74 -6.29 -4.28
C GLU A 265 -10.17 -6.80 -4.57
N GLU A 266 -10.82 -7.46 -3.59
CA GLU A 266 -12.22 -7.85 -3.70
C GLU A 266 -13.14 -6.63 -3.90
N ARG A 267 -12.97 -5.57 -3.10
CA ARG A 267 -13.73 -4.33 -3.24
C ARG A 267 -13.48 -3.63 -4.58
N CYS A 268 -12.26 -3.69 -5.10
CA CYS A 268 -11.98 -3.20 -6.45
C CYS A 268 -12.72 -4.02 -7.51
N ARG A 269 -12.82 -5.36 -7.37
CA ARG A 269 -13.61 -6.23 -8.25
C ARG A 269 -15.11 -5.95 -8.16
N GLU A 270 -15.65 -5.77 -6.96
CA GLU A 270 -17.05 -5.39 -6.74
C GLU A 270 -17.37 -4.05 -7.39
N ASP A 271 -16.46 -3.08 -7.29
CA ASP A 271 -16.61 -1.74 -7.87
C ASP A 271 -16.70 -1.78 -9.41
N LEU A 272 -16.06 -2.77 -10.06
CA LEU A 272 -16.22 -2.98 -11.51
C LEU A 272 -17.66 -3.28 -11.93
N GLY A 273 -18.50 -3.82 -11.04
CA GLY A 273 -19.93 -4.05 -11.28
C GLY A 273 -20.77 -2.75 -11.30
N ARG A 274 -20.24 -1.64 -10.81
CA ARG A 274 -20.96 -0.36 -10.73
C ARG A 274 -21.03 0.35 -12.08
N ARG A 275 -22.05 1.20 -12.24
CA ARG A 275 -22.17 2.12 -13.37
C ARG A 275 -21.60 3.49 -12.98
N SER A 276 -20.82 4.09 -13.86
CA SER A 276 -20.35 5.46 -13.69
C SER A 276 -21.38 6.45 -14.21
N TRP A 277 -21.48 7.58 -13.52
CA TRP A 277 -22.39 8.65 -13.94
C TRP A 277 -21.99 9.21 -15.32
N GLY A 278 -22.96 9.39 -16.22
CA GLY A 278 -22.75 9.90 -17.57
C GLY A 278 -22.05 8.94 -18.53
N LYS A 279 -21.81 7.67 -18.16
CA LYS A 279 -21.20 6.65 -19.02
C LYS A 279 -22.12 5.45 -19.22
N ASN A 280 -22.11 4.86 -20.39
CA ASN A 280 -22.92 3.68 -20.70
C ASN A 280 -22.24 2.40 -20.17
N GLY A 281 -23.05 1.46 -19.67
CA GLY A 281 -22.58 0.18 -19.17
C GLY A 281 -21.96 0.22 -17.76
N THR A 282 -21.46 -0.92 -17.32
CA THR A 282 -20.69 -1.07 -16.08
C THR A 282 -19.23 -0.75 -16.33
N LYS A 283 -18.46 -0.47 -15.24
CA LYS A 283 -17.01 -0.29 -15.34
C LYS A 283 -16.31 -1.53 -15.90
N ALA A 284 -16.81 -2.74 -15.60
CA ALA A 284 -16.29 -4.00 -16.14
C ALA A 284 -16.41 -4.08 -17.66
N LEU A 285 -17.58 -3.76 -18.23
CA LEU A 285 -17.79 -3.75 -19.68
C LEU A 285 -16.85 -2.75 -20.38
N ARG A 286 -16.72 -1.56 -19.79
CA ARG A 286 -15.84 -0.54 -20.34
C ARG A 286 -14.35 -0.90 -20.20
N LEU A 287 -13.96 -1.59 -19.12
CA LEU A 287 -12.61 -2.10 -18.96
C LEU A 287 -12.30 -3.15 -20.02
N GLU A 288 -13.27 -4.00 -20.36
CA GLU A 288 -13.10 -5.00 -21.43
C GLU A 288 -12.89 -4.34 -22.80
N GLU A 289 -13.67 -3.29 -23.10
CA GLU A 289 -13.47 -2.48 -24.31
C GLU A 289 -12.07 -1.83 -24.30
N GLU A 290 -11.63 -1.30 -23.15
CA GLU A 290 -10.38 -0.60 -22.98
C GLU A 290 -9.15 -1.51 -23.11
N ARG A 291 -9.28 -2.81 -22.77
CA ARG A 291 -8.19 -3.80 -22.89
C ARG A 291 -7.61 -3.91 -24.31
N SER A 292 -8.42 -3.66 -25.33
CA SER A 292 -7.96 -3.65 -26.73
C SER A 292 -6.89 -2.59 -26.99
N ALA A 293 -6.83 -1.53 -26.16
CA ALA A 293 -5.84 -0.45 -26.24
C ALA A 293 -4.60 -0.70 -25.38
N PHE A 294 -4.57 -1.75 -24.54
CA PHE A 294 -3.43 -2.04 -23.68
C PHE A 294 -2.29 -2.74 -24.43
N LEU A 295 -1.09 -2.61 -23.89
CA LEU A 295 0.04 -3.46 -24.22
C LEU A 295 -0.10 -4.81 -23.50
N PRO A 296 0.38 -5.91 -24.09
CA PRO A 296 0.33 -7.21 -23.47
C PRO A 296 1.20 -7.25 -22.20
N LEU A 297 0.80 -8.07 -21.23
CA LEU A 297 1.64 -8.34 -20.05
C LEU A 297 2.88 -9.14 -20.48
N PRO A 298 4.07 -8.77 -20.03
CA PRO A 298 5.26 -9.58 -20.23
C PRO A 298 5.15 -10.90 -19.46
N ALA A 299 5.88 -11.93 -19.90
CA ALA A 299 5.90 -13.26 -19.27
C ALA A 299 6.40 -13.22 -17.81
N GLN A 300 7.24 -12.25 -17.49
CA GLN A 300 7.79 -12.05 -16.14
C GLN A 300 7.46 -10.62 -15.69
N GLU A 301 7.14 -10.47 -14.40
CA GLU A 301 6.93 -9.16 -13.81
C GLU A 301 8.25 -8.41 -13.57
N CYS A 302 8.17 -7.09 -13.53
CA CYS A 302 9.31 -6.28 -13.14
C CYS A 302 9.63 -6.53 -11.67
N GLU A 303 10.88 -6.91 -11.37
CA GLU A 303 11.27 -7.16 -9.99
C GLU A 303 11.15 -5.91 -9.11
N ALA A 304 10.25 -5.95 -8.15
CA ALA A 304 10.00 -4.89 -7.18
C ALA A 304 11.05 -4.92 -6.07
N ARG A 305 12.27 -4.47 -6.41
CA ARG A 305 13.43 -4.53 -5.51
C ARG A 305 14.22 -3.24 -5.49
N ARG A 306 14.89 -3.02 -4.36
CA ARG A 306 15.94 -2.01 -4.20
C ARG A 306 17.26 -2.70 -3.91
N ILE A 307 18.30 -2.37 -4.66
CA ILE A 307 19.65 -2.93 -4.47
C ILE A 307 20.53 -1.84 -3.88
N THR A 308 21.20 -2.16 -2.78
CA THR A 308 22.19 -1.29 -2.16
C THR A 308 23.37 -2.11 -1.68
N GLN A 309 24.50 -1.47 -1.44
CA GLN A 309 25.65 -2.10 -0.77
C GLN A 309 25.75 -1.59 0.66
N ALA A 310 26.04 -2.49 1.59
CA ALA A 310 26.24 -2.17 2.98
C ALA A 310 27.38 -3.03 3.56
N HIS A 311 28.08 -2.50 4.55
CA HIS A 311 29.20 -3.21 5.19
C HIS A 311 28.71 -3.98 6.42
N ALA A 312 29.07 -5.26 6.51
CA ALA A 312 28.83 -6.08 7.70
C ALA A 312 29.83 -5.69 8.80
N ASN A 313 29.33 -5.30 9.97
CA ASN A 313 30.18 -4.86 11.07
C ASN A 313 30.81 -6.05 11.84
N SER A 314 31.59 -5.75 12.90
CA SER A 314 32.22 -6.76 13.77
C SER A 314 31.23 -7.65 14.53
N LEU A 315 29.96 -7.29 14.60
CA LEU A 315 28.87 -8.09 15.17
C LEU A 315 28.13 -8.91 14.11
N SER A 316 28.65 -8.99 12.88
CA SER A 316 28.00 -9.66 11.73
C SER A 316 26.63 -9.11 11.42
N LEU A 317 26.49 -7.78 11.51
CA LEU A 317 25.24 -7.07 11.22
C LEU A 317 25.41 -6.14 10.03
N VAL A 318 24.45 -6.17 9.13
CA VAL A 318 24.30 -5.29 7.96
C VAL A 318 23.20 -4.30 8.25
N GLN A 319 23.46 -3.00 8.05
CA GLN A 319 22.47 -1.95 8.24
C GLN A 319 21.69 -1.71 6.94
N PHE A 320 20.35 -1.73 7.04
CA PHE A 320 19.44 -1.37 5.96
C PHE A 320 18.21 -0.64 6.54
N ASP A 321 17.84 0.49 5.96
CA ASP A 321 16.70 1.33 6.42
C ASP A 321 16.66 1.56 7.95
N THR A 322 17.78 1.91 8.56
CA THR A 322 17.96 2.08 10.02
C THR A 322 17.93 0.80 10.86
N ASN A 323 17.49 -0.32 10.30
CA ASN A 323 17.46 -1.63 10.95
C ASN A 323 18.76 -2.41 10.69
N ARG A 324 19.04 -3.39 11.54
CA ARG A 324 20.25 -4.23 11.44
C ARG A 324 19.85 -5.69 11.32
N TYR A 325 20.41 -6.36 10.30
CA TYR A 325 20.11 -7.74 9.94
C TYR A 325 21.39 -8.57 10.00
N SER A 326 21.32 -9.72 10.64
CA SER A 326 22.49 -10.58 10.79
C SER A 326 22.86 -11.31 9.51
N VAL A 327 24.17 -11.57 9.36
CA VAL A 327 24.75 -12.46 8.36
C VAL A 327 25.60 -13.51 9.05
N PRO A 328 25.88 -14.69 8.44
CA PRO A 328 26.81 -15.65 8.99
C PRO A 328 28.15 -15.01 9.32
N VAL A 329 28.73 -15.33 10.48
CA VAL A 329 29.94 -14.67 11.04
C VAL A 329 31.14 -14.67 10.09
N LYS A 330 31.24 -15.63 9.18
CA LYS A 330 32.29 -15.70 8.15
C LYS A 330 32.28 -14.53 7.16
N TYR A 331 31.15 -13.79 7.10
CA TYR A 331 30.98 -12.60 6.25
C TYR A 331 31.11 -11.29 7.02
N ALA A 332 31.50 -11.33 8.31
CA ALA A 332 31.83 -10.11 9.05
C ALA A 332 32.94 -9.33 8.33
N HIS A 333 32.85 -8.01 8.39
CA HIS A 333 33.79 -7.07 7.73
C HIS A 333 33.81 -7.16 6.19
N ARG A 334 32.78 -7.76 5.57
CA ARG A 334 32.63 -7.79 4.11
C ARG A 334 31.59 -6.78 3.64
N THR A 335 31.72 -6.34 2.40
CA THR A 335 30.68 -5.55 1.72
C THR A 335 29.64 -6.50 1.17
N ILE A 336 28.39 -6.34 1.58
CA ILE A 336 27.27 -7.21 1.27
C ILE A 336 26.32 -6.44 0.36
N THR A 337 25.85 -7.08 -0.70
CA THR A 337 24.75 -6.56 -1.53
C THR A 337 23.44 -6.87 -0.85
N VAL A 338 22.68 -5.81 -0.53
CA VAL A 338 21.34 -5.89 0.05
C VAL A 338 20.33 -5.78 -1.08
N VAL A 339 19.50 -6.79 -1.25
CA VAL A 339 18.38 -6.83 -2.19
C VAL A 339 17.09 -6.84 -1.37
N ALA A 340 16.43 -5.70 -1.27
CA ALA A 340 15.22 -5.54 -0.49
C ALA A 340 13.99 -5.48 -1.39
N THR A 341 12.97 -6.28 -1.04
CA THR A 341 11.61 -6.21 -1.57
C THR A 341 10.69 -5.55 -0.55
N VAL A 342 9.38 -5.56 -0.77
CA VAL A 342 8.40 -5.08 0.22
C VAL A 342 8.42 -5.96 1.49
N ASP A 343 8.60 -7.27 1.34
CA ASP A 343 8.47 -8.26 2.42
C ASP A 343 9.80 -8.77 2.96
N ASP A 344 10.85 -8.80 2.15
CA ASP A 344 12.12 -9.45 2.46
C ASP A 344 13.32 -8.52 2.30
N VAL A 345 14.34 -8.80 3.10
CA VAL A 345 15.70 -8.32 2.95
C VAL A 345 16.60 -9.53 2.68
N LYS A 346 17.07 -9.66 1.44
CA LYS A 346 18.03 -10.70 1.01
C LYS A 346 19.43 -10.12 1.04
N LEU A 347 20.35 -10.81 1.67
CA LEU A 347 21.74 -10.44 1.79
C LEU A 347 22.56 -11.37 0.90
N VAL A 348 23.30 -10.77 -0.03
CA VAL A 348 24.00 -11.50 -1.11
C VAL A 348 25.48 -11.14 -1.08
N TYR A 349 26.34 -12.13 -1.16
CA TYR A 349 27.79 -11.98 -1.28
C TYR A 349 28.30 -12.83 -2.44
N GLU A 350 29.03 -12.21 -3.38
CA GLU A 350 29.56 -12.89 -4.58
C GLU A 350 28.47 -13.74 -5.29
N ASP A 351 27.31 -13.10 -5.56
CA ASP A 351 26.14 -13.71 -6.21
C ASP A 351 25.47 -14.88 -5.46
N ARG A 352 25.90 -15.16 -4.22
CA ARG A 352 25.29 -16.18 -3.36
C ARG A 352 24.39 -15.54 -2.32
N LEU A 353 23.18 -16.03 -2.20
CA LEU A 353 22.28 -15.67 -1.10
C LEU A 353 22.88 -16.23 0.20
N ILE A 354 23.26 -15.34 1.12
CA ILE A 354 23.90 -15.71 2.41
C ILE A 354 22.95 -15.59 3.60
N ALA A 355 21.92 -14.74 3.49
CA ALA A 355 20.87 -14.61 4.50
C ALA A 355 19.60 -14.02 3.89
N ARG A 356 18.45 -14.37 4.46
CA ARG A 356 17.14 -13.80 4.15
C ARG A 356 16.42 -13.50 5.44
N HIS A 357 15.97 -12.25 5.59
CA HIS A 357 15.20 -11.81 6.73
C HIS A 357 13.88 -11.22 6.27
N ARG A 358 12.83 -11.36 7.07
CA ARG A 358 11.61 -10.60 6.86
C ARG A 358 11.91 -9.11 7.05
N ARG A 359 11.48 -8.27 6.10
CA ARG A 359 11.69 -6.81 6.20
C ARG A 359 10.86 -6.23 7.32
N HIS A 360 11.48 -5.41 8.14
CA HIS A 360 10.79 -4.67 9.18
C HIS A 360 10.74 -3.18 8.84
N TRP A 361 9.56 -2.59 8.99
CA TRP A 361 9.31 -1.21 8.61
C TRP A 361 9.42 -0.19 9.76
N GLY A 362 9.66 -0.65 10.98
CA GLY A 362 10.04 0.17 12.13
C GLY A 362 11.48 0.68 12.02
N ARG A 363 11.98 1.31 13.09
CA ARG A 363 13.32 1.90 13.13
C ARG A 363 14.16 1.28 14.24
N GLU A 364 15.48 1.26 14.03
CA GLU A 364 16.50 0.94 15.05
C GLU A 364 16.33 -0.44 15.68
N ARG A 365 15.80 -1.40 14.93
CA ARG A 365 15.61 -2.79 15.36
C ARG A 365 16.77 -3.67 14.91
N TYR A 366 17.00 -4.73 15.68
CA TYR A 366 18.00 -5.76 15.42
C TYR A 366 17.30 -7.07 15.12
N PHE A 367 17.68 -7.71 14.02
CA PHE A 367 17.12 -8.99 13.60
C PHE A 367 18.25 -9.99 13.51
N TYR A 368 18.27 -10.91 14.46
CA TYR A 368 19.24 -11.97 14.54
C TYR A 368 18.66 -13.27 14.02
N ASP A 369 19.44 -13.98 13.20
CA ASP A 369 19.25 -15.39 12.99
C ASP A 369 20.28 -16.12 13.86
N PRO A 370 19.86 -16.92 14.86
CA PRO A 370 20.75 -17.64 15.75
C PRO A 370 21.77 -18.50 15.04
N ILE A 371 21.39 -19.13 13.93
CA ILE A 371 22.25 -20.01 13.13
C ILE A 371 23.51 -19.28 12.66
N HIS A 372 23.42 -18.01 12.34
CA HIS A 372 24.55 -17.20 11.88
C HIS A 372 25.72 -17.13 12.86
N TYR A 373 25.46 -17.33 14.17
CA TYR A 373 26.44 -17.17 15.24
C TYR A 373 26.96 -18.49 15.81
N LEU A 374 26.34 -19.63 15.47
CA LEU A 374 26.70 -20.94 16.05
C LEU A 374 28.16 -21.31 15.84
N ALA A 375 28.73 -21.06 14.65
CA ALA A 375 30.15 -21.33 14.38
C ALA A 375 31.10 -20.48 15.23
N LEU A 376 30.69 -19.27 15.67
CA LEU A 376 31.44 -18.46 16.61
C LEU A 376 31.30 -19.00 18.03
N LEU A 377 30.07 -19.41 18.41
CA LEU A 377 29.79 -19.95 19.73
C LEU A 377 30.45 -21.31 19.97
N GLU A 378 30.60 -22.16 18.94
CA GLU A 378 31.40 -23.38 19.04
C GLU A 378 32.85 -23.10 19.48
N ARG A 379 33.43 -22.01 18.98
CA ARG A 379 34.76 -21.55 19.41
C ARG A 379 34.80 -20.88 20.76
N LYS A 380 33.66 -20.34 21.22
CA LYS A 380 33.49 -19.60 22.49
C LYS A 380 32.27 -20.10 23.27
N PRO A 381 32.24 -21.39 23.72
CA PRO A 381 31.02 -22.00 24.30
C PRO A 381 30.49 -21.26 25.54
N GLY A 382 31.38 -20.68 26.34
CA GLY A 382 30.99 -19.90 27.54
C GLY A 382 30.15 -18.64 27.26
N ALA A 383 30.04 -18.20 26.01
CA ALA A 383 29.17 -17.10 25.63
C ALA A 383 27.74 -17.53 25.29
N PHE A 384 27.45 -18.84 25.22
CA PHE A 384 26.19 -19.38 24.71
C PHE A 384 24.98 -18.84 25.48
N ASP A 385 25.00 -18.87 26.79
CA ASP A 385 23.86 -18.46 27.64
C ASP A 385 23.61 -16.95 27.67
N TYR A 386 24.60 -16.16 27.26
CA TYR A 386 24.53 -14.70 27.28
C TYR A 386 24.47 -14.09 25.89
N ALA A 387 24.45 -14.91 24.83
CA ALA A 387 24.45 -14.46 23.47
C ALA A 387 23.09 -13.86 23.09
N ARG A 388 23.05 -12.52 22.90
CA ARG A 388 21.82 -11.82 22.48
C ARG A 388 21.16 -12.42 21.23
N PRO A 389 21.89 -12.94 20.22
CA PRO A 389 21.25 -13.62 19.07
C PRO A 389 20.41 -14.85 19.42
N LEU A 390 20.63 -15.45 20.61
CA LEU A 390 19.94 -16.65 21.05
C LEU A 390 18.78 -16.33 22.04
N ALA A 391 18.68 -15.08 22.53
CA ALA A 391 17.79 -14.73 23.65
C ALA A 391 16.30 -15.07 23.38
N ASP A 392 15.86 -14.88 22.13
CA ASP A 392 14.46 -15.11 21.73
C ASP A 392 14.30 -16.41 20.92
N TRP A 393 15.33 -17.27 20.89
CA TRP A 393 15.30 -18.48 20.10
C TRP A 393 14.54 -19.58 20.82
N GLN A 394 13.35 -19.89 20.34
CA GLN A 394 12.50 -20.96 20.88
C GLN A 394 12.85 -22.28 20.16
N LEU A 395 13.53 -23.15 20.89
CA LEU A 395 13.80 -24.52 20.46
C LEU A 395 12.75 -25.48 21.07
N PRO A 396 12.39 -26.56 20.36
CA PRO A 396 11.58 -27.64 20.90
C PRO A 396 12.19 -28.23 22.19
N GLU A 397 11.35 -28.76 23.08
CA GLU A 397 11.76 -29.25 24.40
C GLU A 397 12.82 -30.38 24.32
N CYS A 398 12.80 -31.17 23.25
CA CYS A 398 13.83 -32.22 23.03
C CYS A 398 15.26 -31.66 23.06
N PHE A 399 15.49 -30.42 22.60
CA PHE A 399 16.81 -29.79 22.67
C PHE A 399 17.21 -29.39 24.08
N ASN A 400 16.27 -28.96 24.90
CA ASN A 400 16.53 -28.66 26.33
C ASN A 400 16.92 -29.93 27.09
N VAL A 401 16.23 -31.05 26.83
CA VAL A 401 16.54 -32.34 27.43
C VAL A 401 17.92 -32.82 26.94
N LEU A 402 18.19 -32.75 25.64
CA LEU A 402 19.48 -33.13 25.07
C LEU A 402 20.62 -32.31 25.71
N ARG A 403 20.47 -30.98 25.79
CA ARG A 403 21.45 -30.08 26.38
C ARG A 403 21.78 -30.48 27.82
N ARG A 404 20.76 -30.64 28.68
CA ARG A 404 20.92 -31.07 30.09
C ARG A 404 21.67 -32.41 30.20
N ARG A 405 21.45 -33.30 29.25
CA ARG A 405 22.11 -34.62 29.24
C ARG A 405 23.58 -34.48 28.83
N MET A 406 23.91 -33.71 27.80
CA MET A 406 25.26 -33.43 27.35
C MET A 406 26.09 -32.69 28.41
N GLU A 407 25.48 -31.71 29.11
CA GLU A 407 26.15 -30.93 30.15
C GLU A 407 26.46 -31.71 31.44
N ARG A 408 25.85 -32.91 31.63
CA ARG A 408 26.17 -33.84 32.74
C ARG A 408 27.48 -34.62 32.53
N THR A 409 28.07 -34.59 31.36
CA THR A 409 29.34 -35.24 31.09
C THR A 409 30.49 -34.50 31.83
N PRO A 410 31.40 -35.21 32.50
CA PRO A 410 32.41 -34.62 33.39
C PRO A 410 33.49 -33.80 32.67
N ASP A 411 33.57 -33.92 31.35
CA ASP A 411 34.63 -33.31 30.53
C ASP A 411 34.43 -31.79 30.26
N GLY A 412 33.30 -31.22 30.68
CA GLY A 412 32.96 -29.79 30.47
C GLY A 412 32.73 -29.39 29.02
N LEU A 413 32.66 -30.37 28.10
CA LEU A 413 32.47 -30.12 26.66
C LEU A 413 31.00 -30.15 26.21
N GLY A 414 30.05 -30.43 27.14
CA GLY A 414 28.65 -30.65 26.83
C GLY A 414 27.99 -29.49 26.07
N THR A 415 28.25 -28.22 26.45
CA THR A 415 27.73 -27.04 25.73
C THR A 415 28.31 -26.98 24.30
N LYS A 416 29.59 -27.32 24.12
CA LYS A 416 30.22 -27.34 22.78
C LYS A 416 29.61 -28.43 21.88
N GLU A 417 29.40 -29.63 22.44
CA GLU A 417 28.71 -30.71 21.73
C GLU A 417 27.28 -30.34 21.36
N PHE A 418 26.53 -29.68 22.27
CA PHE A 418 25.20 -29.18 21.97
C PHE A 418 25.19 -28.15 20.83
N ILE A 419 26.18 -27.24 20.80
CA ILE A 419 26.30 -26.26 19.70
C ILE A 419 26.58 -26.98 18.37
N ARG A 420 27.36 -28.07 18.38
CA ARG A 420 27.60 -28.90 17.17
C ARG A 420 26.33 -29.54 16.63
N VAL A 421 25.43 -29.97 17.52
CA VAL A 421 24.11 -30.46 17.08
C VAL A 421 23.31 -29.31 16.44
N LEU A 422 23.30 -28.12 17.05
CA LEU A 422 22.60 -26.97 16.48
C LEU A 422 23.20 -26.52 15.13
N LEU A 423 24.48 -26.66 14.90
CA LEU A 423 25.12 -26.37 13.60
C LEU A 423 24.55 -27.21 12.46
N LEU A 424 23.96 -28.36 12.73
CA LEU A 424 23.28 -29.15 11.70
C LEU A 424 22.11 -28.41 11.06
N LEU A 425 21.56 -27.38 11.74
CA LEU A 425 20.51 -26.48 11.20
C LEU A 425 21.02 -25.65 10.01
N GLU A 426 22.31 -25.52 9.77
CA GLU A 426 22.81 -24.92 8.51
C GLU A 426 22.39 -25.73 7.27
N LYS A 427 22.11 -27.02 7.44
CA LYS A 427 21.77 -27.95 6.37
C LYS A 427 20.42 -28.64 6.56
N ALA A 428 19.95 -28.80 7.79
CA ALA A 428 18.71 -29.50 8.16
C ALA A 428 17.64 -28.50 8.59
N SER A 429 16.37 -28.82 8.34
CA SER A 429 15.26 -28.09 8.94
C SER A 429 15.16 -28.39 10.45
N LEU A 430 14.52 -27.50 11.19
CA LEU A 430 14.30 -27.69 12.63
C LEU A 430 13.49 -28.98 12.92
N GLU A 431 12.52 -29.29 12.06
CA GLU A 431 11.70 -30.50 12.17
C GLU A 431 12.50 -31.77 11.97
N GLU A 432 13.35 -31.81 10.91
CA GLU A 432 14.24 -32.95 10.65
C GLU A 432 15.22 -33.18 11.80
N LEU A 433 15.81 -32.11 12.31
CA LEU A 433 16.76 -32.22 13.43
C LEU A 433 16.06 -32.60 14.73
N SER A 434 14.88 -32.06 15.01
CA SER A 434 14.07 -32.44 16.19
C SER A 434 13.77 -33.92 16.19
N ALA A 435 13.27 -34.46 15.06
CA ALA A 435 12.98 -35.89 14.92
C ALA A 435 14.23 -36.78 15.06
N ALA A 436 15.40 -36.30 14.61
CA ALA A 436 16.66 -37.04 14.80
C ALA A 436 17.11 -37.00 16.27
N VAL A 437 16.97 -35.86 16.94
CA VAL A 437 17.29 -35.72 18.37
C VAL A 437 16.38 -36.61 19.22
N GLU A 438 15.07 -36.61 18.98
CA GLU A 438 14.14 -37.48 19.70
C GLU A 438 14.44 -38.96 19.53
N TYR A 439 14.78 -39.35 18.28
CA TYR A 439 15.19 -40.72 17.98
C TYR A 439 16.46 -41.12 18.73
N ALA A 440 17.52 -40.27 18.65
CA ALA A 440 18.79 -40.50 19.35
C ALA A 440 18.57 -40.59 20.88
N MET A 441 17.78 -39.69 21.42
CA MET A 441 17.43 -39.70 22.86
C MET A 441 16.68 -40.95 23.28
N GLY A 442 15.78 -41.50 22.46
CA GLY A 442 15.08 -42.77 22.66
C GLY A 442 16.02 -43.96 22.69
N LEU A 443 17.12 -43.90 21.91
CA LEU A 443 18.21 -44.91 21.92
C LEU A 443 19.20 -44.72 23.10
N GLY A 444 19.02 -43.70 23.90
CA GLY A 444 19.95 -43.38 24.98
C GLY A 444 21.23 -42.65 24.54
N ILE A 445 21.30 -42.18 23.32
CA ILE A 445 22.46 -41.56 22.72
C ILE A 445 22.33 -40.01 22.82
N ALA A 446 23.45 -39.34 23.14
CA ALA A 446 23.50 -37.90 23.26
C ALA A 446 24.86 -37.36 22.82
N ASP A 447 25.26 -37.67 21.57
CA ASP A 447 26.47 -37.13 20.96
C ASP A 447 26.13 -36.52 19.58
N ALA A 448 26.91 -35.50 19.18
CA ALA A 448 26.67 -34.76 17.97
C ALA A 448 26.91 -35.56 16.67
N ASP A 449 27.92 -36.45 16.68
CA ASP A 449 28.28 -37.23 15.50
C ASP A 449 27.18 -38.26 15.16
N THR A 450 26.66 -38.96 16.16
CA THR A 450 25.55 -39.89 15.94
C THR A 450 24.28 -39.18 15.47
N ILE A 451 23.92 -38.03 16.07
CA ILE A 451 22.77 -37.23 15.60
C ILE A 451 22.99 -36.79 14.15
N ARG A 452 24.20 -36.38 13.76
CA ARG A 452 24.53 -36.03 12.38
C ARG A 452 24.28 -37.20 11.42
N VAL A 453 24.77 -38.39 11.76
CA VAL A 453 24.57 -39.60 10.95
C VAL A 453 23.07 -39.93 10.81
N ILE A 454 22.29 -39.80 11.88
CA ILE A 454 20.84 -40.01 11.83
C ILE A 454 20.17 -39.03 10.88
N VAL A 455 20.53 -37.71 10.92
CA VAL A 455 20.01 -36.70 10.02
C VAL A 455 20.39 -37.02 8.56
N GLU A 456 21.64 -37.37 8.30
CA GLU A 456 22.15 -37.71 6.95
C GLU A 456 21.41 -38.94 6.41
N HIS A 457 21.32 -40.00 7.19
CA HIS A 457 20.67 -41.27 6.78
C HIS A 457 19.15 -41.09 6.49
N ARG A 458 18.44 -40.21 7.26
CA ARG A 458 17.02 -39.90 6.98
C ARG A 458 16.80 -39.09 5.72
N ARG A 459 17.81 -38.40 5.25
CA ARG A 459 17.82 -37.63 4.00
C ARG A 459 18.18 -38.45 2.78
N GLU A 460 18.95 -39.51 2.99
CA GLU A 460 19.26 -40.45 1.91
C GLU A 460 17.94 -41.09 1.45
N SER A 461 17.63 -40.92 0.18
CA SER A 461 16.51 -41.65 -0.43
C SER A 461 16.82 -43.15 -0.24
N PRO A 462 15.86 -43.98 0.15
CA PRO A 462 16.07 -45.42 0.26
C PRO A 462 16.70 -45.89 -1.03
N VAL A 463 17.90 -46.49 -0.93
CA VAL A 463 18.57 -47.07 -2.08
C VAL A 463 17.56 -47.98 -2.75
N ALA A 464 17.19 -47.68 -3.97
CA ALA A 464 16.27 -48.52 -4.71
C ALA A 464 16.93 -49.89 -4.79
N LEU A 465 16.49 -50.81 -3.92
CA LEU A 465 16.93 -52.20 -3.96
C LEU A 465 16.61 -52.70 -5.37
N PHE A 466 17.65 -52.95 -6.11
CA PHE A 466 17.52 -53.42 -7.48
C PHE A 466 16.92 -54.83 -7.42
N CYS A 467 15.59 -54.90 -7.62
CA CYS A 467 14.92 -56.18 -7.63
C CYS A 467 15.24 -56.91 -8.95
N LEU A 468 15.93 -58.01 -8.83
CA LEU A 468 16.28 -58.87 -9.96
C LEU A 468 15.07 -59.67 -10.50
N ASP A 469 13.91 -59.65 -9.82
CA ASP A 469 12.77 -60.47 -10.18
C ASP A 469 12.15 -60.14 -11.54
N SER A 470 12.27 -58.92 -12.00
CA SER A 470 11.83 -58.47 -13.31
C SER A 470 12.92 -58.60 -14.43
N ARG A 471 14.14 -59.13 -14.13
CA ARG A 471 15.27 -59.24 -15.06
C ARG A 471 15.95 -60.62 -15.00
N PRO A 472 15.29 -61.67 -15.53
CA PRO A 472 15.79 -63.06 -15.41
C PRO A 472 17.14 -63.29 -16.09
N HIS A 473 17.53 -62.44 -17.07
CA HIS A 473 18.85 -62.51 -17.73
C HIS A 473 20.02 -62.13 -16.82
N LEU A 474 19.79 -61.36 -15.72
CA LEU A 474 20.84 -61.01 -14.77
C LEU A 474 20.96 -62.06 -13.65
N LYS A 475 20.02 -62.97 -13.48
CA LYS A 475 20.12 -64.12 -12.54
C LYS A 475 21.07 -65.19 -13.00
N LEU A 476 21.52 -65.17 -14.26
CA LEU A 476 22.43 -66.14 -14.87
C LEU A 476 23.90 -65.77 -14.74
N VAL A 477 24.27 -64.65 -14.15
CA VAL A 477 25.67 -64.27 -13.91
C VAL A 477 26.14 -65.07 -12.70
N HIS A 478 26.81 -66.18 -12.96
CA HIS A 478 27.56 -66.92 -11.93
C HIS A 478 28.66 -66.03 -11.38
N ALA A 479 28.62 -65.71 -10.09
CA ALA A 479 29.77 -65.12 -9.40
C ALA A 479 30.93 -66.14 -9.52
N PRO A 480 32.11 -65.74 -10.00
CA PRO A 480 33.26 -66.65 -10.01
C PRO A 480 33.56 -67.09 -8.56
N PRO A 481 33.80 -68.37 -8.32
CA PRO A 481 34.05 -68.82 -6.98
C PRO A 481 35.29 -68.07 -6.41
N THR A 482 35.14 -67.48 -5.25
CA THR A 482 36.15 -66.65 -4.55
C THR A 482 37.43 -67.37 -4.25
N ASP A 483 37.47 -68.73 -4.31
CA ASP A 483 38.64 -69.57 -4.09
C ASP A 483 39.72 -69.46 -5.12
N LYS A 484 39.47 -68.84 -6.29
CA LYS A 484 40.51 -68.66 -7.35
C LYS A 484 41.19 -67.29 -7.30
N ILE A 485 40.74 -66.33 -6.51
CA ILE A 485 41.34 -64.99 -6.40
C ILE A 485 42.53 -65.00 -5.40
N GLY A 486 42.52 -65.92 -4.43
CA GLY A 486 43.58 -65.99 -3.39
C GLY A 486 44.92 -66.70 -3.81
N ARG A 487 45.05 -67.19 -5.03
CA ARG A 487 46.29 -67.94 -5.46
C ARG A 487 47.15 -67.24 -6.54
N ALA A 488 46.87 -65.99 -6.85
CA ALA A 488 47.60 -65.25 -7.89
C ALA A 488 48.68 -64.28 -7.34
N HIS A 489 48.88 -64.23 -6.02
CA HIS A 489 49.97 -63.47 -5.40
C HIS A 489 50.64 -64.26 -4.31
N VAL A 490 51.52 -65.19 -4.70
CA VAL A 490 52.73 -65.61 -3.98
C VAL A 490 53.84 -65.69 -4.99
#